data_33c3b1dc391b15e8a59fab141817e7fd
#
_entry.id   33c3b1dc391b15e8a59fab141817e7fd
#
_cell.length_a   1.000
_cell.length_b   1.000
_cell.length_c   1.000
_cell.angle_alpha   90.00
_cell.angle_beta   90.00
_cell.angle_gamma   90.00
#
_symmetry.space_group_name_H-M   'P 1'
#
loop_
_entity.id
_entity.type
_entity.pdbx_description
1 polymer ?
#
loop_
_entity_poly.entity_id
_entity_poly.type
_entity_poly.pdbx_seq_one_letter_code
_entity_poly.pdbx_strand_id
1 'polypeptide(L)'
;MIQVSLSIRRHVVDVCLYILIHQHARSSSDKQRLALELRYILQIGDISIAKNRTMLSICKRSPISLHGSFRSKSPSVGLPKTVFTARFFSIPITQTKSSSGKLFRSADDAIVDIKSHSLIASSGFGLCGTPDTLIQALAQRPQVNNLTIISNNAGLDKSGLGLLLHSRQISKLIGSYIGANKLLENLYLTGQIALELTPQGTLAEKCRAGAAGIPAFYTPTGYGTPVQTGLIPIRYSAQDPSKVEIPGEKREVREFGGKQYLLERAIKADYAFVHVWKADKYGNCVFRYSAQNFGGVMARNAKITIVEAEEIVEPGEIDPGQVHLPGIFVNRIVPATAEKQIERIVLRSGTHDQSSASASTKSESHPKMDDPQAAAKIKRELIAGRAAQELKDGMYVNLGIGMPMLVPEFLKPDTNIHLQSENGIIGMGPYPTAKEVDSDIVNAGKETVTLLPGASTFDSSESFAMIRGGHVDVSILGAMQVSRTGDLANFMIPGKSVKGMGGAMDLVSNPDSTKVIIVMDHCDKHGVSKLVNECQLPLTGTRCVSQVITDLAVFDIDRNAGKMTLVDLQPGVTLEEVKDKTDAEFEVGGNLKP
;
A
#
# COMPACT_ATOMS: atom_id res chain seq x y z
N MET A 1 -31.77 -19.16 -33.54
CA MET A 1 -31.05 -17.85 -33.64
C MET A 1 -29.55 -17.96 -33.37
N ILE A 2 -29.05 -18.78 -32.46
CA ILE A 2 -27.61 -18.90 -32.16
C ILE A 2 -26.80 -19.54 -33.29
N GLN A 3 -27.35 -20.54 -34.01
CA GLN A 3 -26.65 -21.18 -35.14
C GLN A 3 -26.51 -20.29 -36.38
N VAL A 4 -27.45 -19.40 -36.63
CA VAL A 4 -27.39 -18.42 -37.75
C VAL A 4 -26.33 -17.34 -37.47
N SER A 5 -26.19 -16.93 -36.23
CA SER A 5 -25.17 -15.96 -35.82
C SER A 5 -23.74 -16.50 -35.95
N LEU A 6 -23.51 -17.76 -35.68
CA LEU A 6 -22.20 -18.43 -35.86
C LEU A 6 -21.80 -18.60 -37.33
N SER A 7 -22.76 -18.88 -38.21
CA SER A 7 -22.51 -19.02 -39.66
C SER A 7 -22.13 -17.66 -40.29
N ILE A 8 -22.82 -16.58 -39.92
CA ILE A 8 -22.52 -15.24 -40.45
C ILE A 8 -21.14 -14.76 -39.94
N ARG A 9 -20.78 -15.05 -38.69
CA ARG A 9 -19.45 -14.72 -38.15
C ARG A 9 -18.31 -15.47 -38.85
N ARG A 10 -18.50 -16.76 -39.18
CA ARG A 10 -17.51 -17.52 -39.98
C ARG A 10 -17.32 -16.90 -41.37
N HIS A 11 -18.39 -16.56 -42.06
CA HIS A 11 -18.29 -15.97 -43.41
C HIS A 11 -17.56 -14.59 -43.41
N VAL A 12 -17.82 -13.76 -42.42
CA VAL A 12 -17.13 -12.44 -42.30
C VAL A 12 -15.65 -12.62 -42.01
N VAL A 13 -15.28 -13.59 -41.18
CA VAL A 13 -13.87 -13.88 -40.88
C VAL A 13 -13.16 -14.43 -42.12
N ASP A 14 -13.79 -15.34 -42.88
CA ASP A 14 -13.22 -15.92 -44.12
C ASP A 14 -13.02 -14.86 -45.22
N VAL A 15 -13.93 -13.90 -45.36
CA VAL A 15 -13.81 -12.79 -46.31
C VAL A 15 -12.71 -11.84 -45.89
N CYS A 16 -12.60 -11.51 -44.60
CA CYS A 16 -11.50 -10.66 -44.10
C CYS A 16 -10.13 -11.34 -44.27
N LEU A 17 -10.04 -12.64 -44.02
CA LEU A 17 -8.83 -13.43 -44.24
C LEU A 17 -8.43 -13.45 -45.72
N TYR A 18 -9.37 -13.67 -46.60
CA TYR A 18 -9.13 -13.67 -48.04
C TYR A 18 -8.59 -12.33 -48.53
N ILE A 19 -9.15 -11.21 -48.09
CA ILE A 19 -8.71 -9.86 -48.42
C ILE A 19 -7.31 -9.58 -47.89
N LEU A 20 -7.01 -9.95 -46.63
CA LEU A 20 -5.70 -9.77 -46.01
C LEU A 20 -4.58 -10.56 -46.72
N ILE A 21 -4.84 -11.82 -47.08
CA ILE A 21 -3.87 -12.67 -47.80
C ILE A 21 -3.59 -12.16 -49.19
N HIS A 22 -4.59 -11.63 -49.90
CA HIS A 22 -4.42 -11.14 -51.29
C HIS A 22 -3.80 -9.73 -51.40
N GLN A 23 -3.93 -8.91 -50.37
CA GLN A 23 -3.36 -7.55 -50.37
C GLN A 23 -1.93 -7.45 -49.85
N HIS A 24 -1.47 -8.39 -49.01
CA HIS A 24 -0.18 -8.24 -48.31
C HIS A 24 0.89 -9.30 -48.70
N ALA A 25 0.53 -10.34 -49.45
CA ALA A 25 1.48 -11.37 -49.85
C ALA A 25 2.09 -11.03 -51.22
N ARG A 26 3.40 -10.82 -51.26
CA ARG A 26 4.17 -10.47 -52.48
C ARG A 26 4.56 -11.68 -53.33
N SER A 27 4.48 -12.89 -52.78
CA SER A 27 4.81 -14.13 -53.49
C SER A 27 3.84 -15.29 -53.14
N SER A 28 3.87 -16.37 -53.94
CA SER A 28 3.05 -17.57 -53.67
C SER A 28 3.43 -18.27 -52.37
N SER A 29 4.71 -18.24 -52.00
CA SER A 29 5.22 -18.80 -50.72
C SER A 29 4.76 -18.01 -49.50
N ASP A 30 4.66 -16.69 -49.62
CA ASP A 30 4.17 -15.82 -48.54
C ASP A 30 2.67 -16.06 -48.27
N LYS A 31 1.90 -16.33 -49.34
CA LYS A 31 0.45 -16.66 -49.21
C LYS A 31 0.23 -17.96 -48.43
N GLN A 32 1.04 -18.97 -48.68
CA GLN A 32 0.94 -20.26 -48.00
C GLN A 32 1.36 -20.17 -46.53
N ARG A 33 2.42 -19.42 -46.23
CA ARG A 33 2.92 -19.20 -44.88
C ARG A 33 1.91 -18.39 -44.03
N LEU A 34 1.39 -17.29 -44.57
CA LEU A 34 0.38 -16.47 -43.88
C LEU A 34 -0.92 -17.24 -43.60
N ALA A 35 -1.34 -18.09 -44.58
CA ALA A 35 -2.54 -18.93 -44.41
C ALA A 35 -2.36 -20.01 -43.33
N LEU A 36 -1.14 -20.56 -43.19
CA LEU A 36 -0.81 -21.53 -42.16
C LEU A 36 -0.74 -20.90 -40.78
N GLU A 37 -0.10 -19.74 -40.65
CA GLU A 37 0.00 -19.01 -39.38
C GLU A 37 -1.38 -18.55 -38.87
N LEU A 38 -2.25 -18.08 -39.74
CA LEU A 38 -3.61 -17.68 -39.40
C LEU A 38 -4.53 -18.86 -39.06
N ARG A 39 -4.38 -20.03 -39.72
CA ARG A 39 -5.08 -21.25 -39.35
C ARG A 39 -4.64 -21.79 -37.98
N TYR A 40 -3.36 -21.69 -37.66
CA TYR A 40 -2.83 -22.08 -36.36
C TYR A 40 -3.39 -21.22 -35.22
N ILE A 41 -3.52 -19.91 -35.43
CA ILE A 41 -4.13 -18.98 -34.48
C ILE A 41 -5.63 -19.27 -34.26
N LEU A 42 -6.34 -19.71 -35.29
CA LEU A 42 -7.77 -20.05 -35.21
C LEU A 42 -8.04 -21.46 -34.61
N GLN A 43 -7.05 -22.35 -34.60
CA GLN A 43 -7.16 -23.70 -34.01
C GLN A 43 -6.89 -23.75 -32.50
N ILE A 44 -6.24 -22.73 -31.92
CA ILE A 44 -6.04 -22.60 -30.48
C ILE A 44 -7.29 -21.92 -29.90
N GLY A 45 -8.29 -22.73 -29.55
CA GLY A 45 -9.63 -22.43 -29.14
C GLY A 45 -9.89 -21.14 -28.34
N ASP A 46 -11.07 -20.56 -28.54
CA ASP A 46 -11.70 -19.48 -27.76
C ASP A 46 -10.92 -18.18 -27.56
N ILE A 47 -10.43 -17.58 -28.63
CA ILE A 47 -9.95 -16.21 -28.58
C ILE A 47 -11.08 -15.27 -29.03
N SER A 48 -11.66 -14.56 -28.06
CA SER A 48 -12.54 -13.41 -28.33
C SER A 48 -11.76 -12.35 -29.11
N ILE A 49 -12.13 -12.15 -30.39
CA ILE A 49 -11.51 -11.19 -31.33
C ILE A 49 -11.48 -9.75 -30.76
N ALA A 50 -12.27 -9.47 -29.75
CA ALA A 50 -12.35 -8.17 -29.09
C ALA A 50 -11.17 -7.83 -28.17
N LYS A 51 -10.24 -8.75 -27.86
CA LYS A 51 -9.14 -8.50 -26.90
C LYS A 51 -7.75 -8.39 -27.51
N ASN A 52 -7.57 -8.50 -28.83
CA ASN A 52 -6.24 -8.45 -29.40
C ASN A 52 -5.92 -7.03 -29.91
N ARG A 53 -5.27 -6.23 -29.05
CA ARG A 53 -4.84 -4.84 -29.35
C ARG A 53 -4.01 -4.71 -30.62
N THR A 54 -3.31 -5.77 -31.03
CA THR A 54 -2.47 -5.78 -32.23
C THR A 54 -3.28 -5.73 -33.52
N MET A 55 -4.43 -6.39 -33.58
CA MET A 55 -5.30 -6.32 -34.76
C MET A 55 -5.99 -4.95 -34.91
N LEU A 56 -6.40 -4.34 -33.80
CA LEU A 56 -6.97 -2.98 -33.80
C LEU A 56 -5.95 -1.91 -34.19
N SER A 57 -4.66 -2.12 -33.89
CA SER A 57 -3.58 -1.22 -34.29
C SER A 57 -3.32 -1.24 -35.80
N ILE A 58 -3.44 -2.39 -36.44
CA ILE A 58 -3.27 -2.52 -37.90
C ILE A 58 -4.40 -1.82 -38.67
N CYS A 59 -5.65 -1.96 -38.18
CA CYS A 59 -6.80 -1.27 -38.78
C CYS A 59 -6.81 0.26 -38.57
N LYS A 60 -6.15 0.77 -37.52
CA LYS A 60 -6.10 2.22 -37.23
C LYS A 60 -5.00 2.99 -37.95
N ARG A 61 -4.02 2.31 -38.59
CA ARG A 61 -2.87 2.97 -39.22
C ARG A 61 -2.98 3.16 -40.75
N SER A 62 -4.10 2.82 -41.35
CA SER A 62 -4.31 3.08 -42.79
C SER A 62 -5.68 3.76 -43.00
N PRO A 63 -5.73 5.07 -43.10
CA PRO A 63 -6.90 5.73 -43.61
C PRO A 63 -7.00 5.45 -45.11
N ILE A 64 -7.85 4.50 -45.49
CA ILE A 64 -8.15 4.27 -46.93
C ILE A 64 -9.17 5.31 -47.35
N SER A 65 -8.67 6.35 -48.01
CA SER A 65 -9.47 7.28 -48.80
C SER A 65 -9.87 6.57 -50.09
N LEU A 66 -11.11 6.14 -50.21
CA LEU A 66 -11.69 5.63 -51.43
C LEU A 66 -12.12 6.81 -52.32
N HIS A 67 -11.15 7.44 -53.01
CA HIS A 67 -11.38 8.23 -54.20
C HIS A 67 -10.46 7.69 -55.28
N GLY A 68 -10.98 6.73 -56.05
CA GLY A 68 -10.35 6.23 -57.26
C GLY A 68 -11.43 6.03 -58.33
N SER A 69 -11.54 6.96 -59.27
CA SER A 69 -12.38 6.81 -60.43
C SER A 69 -11.73 5.79 -61.37
N PHE A 70 -12.28 4.58 -61.48
CA PHE A 70 -11.92 3.64 -62.53
C PHE A 70 -12.80 3.90 -63.78
N ARG A 71 -12.23 4.44 -64.85
CA ARG A 71 -12.77 4.30 -66.19
C ARG A 71 -12.31 2.97 -66.76
N SER A 72 -13.21 2.01 -66.90
CA SER A 72 -13.03 0.87 -67.81
C SER A 72 -14.21 0.85 -68.79
N LYS A 73 -13.89 0.80 -70.07
CA LYS A 73 -14.86 0.62 -71.17
C LYS A 73 -15.27 -0.84 -71.24
N SER A 74 -16.59 -1.06 -71.36
CA SER A 74 -17.37 -2.06 -72.15
C SER A 74 -18.18 -3.05 -71.29
N PRO A 75 -19.12 -3.83 -71.85
CA PRO A 75 -20.41 -3.34 -72.34
C PRO A 75 -21.60 -3.80 -71.48
N SER A 76 -22.71 -3.19 -71.72
CA SER A 76 -24.02 -3.31 -71.10
C SER A 76 -24.54 -4.74 -70.84
N VAL A 77 -24.69 -5.12 -69.57
CA VAL A 77 -25.71 -6.06 -69.10
C VAL A 77 -26.32 -5.41 -67.86
N GLY A 78 -27.63 -5.16 -67.93
CA GLY A 78 -28.36 -4.47 -66.87
C GLY A 78 -28.51 -5.34 -65.61
N LEU A 79 -27.93 -4.90 -64.50
CA LEU A 79 -28.25 -5.36 -63.17
C LEU A 79 -28.67 -4.16 -62.34
N PRO A 80 -29.66 -4.28 -61.43
CA PRO A 80 -30.16 -3.15 -60.66
C PRO A 80 -29.10 -2.65 -59.71
N LYS A 81 -28.90 -1.35 -59.70
CA LYS A 81 -28.02 -0.63 -58.73
C LYS A 81 -28.67 -0.75 -57.33
N THR A 82 -28.28 -1.79 -56.57
CA THR A 82 -28.56 -1.82 -55.15
C THR A 82 -27.50 -0.99 -54.45
N VAL A 83 -27.86 0.22 -54.07
CA VAL A 83 -27.02 1.09 -53.23
C VAL A 83 -27.09 0.51 -51.81
N PHE A 84 -26.03 -0.19 -51.40
CA PHE A 84 -25.89 -0.56 -49.99
C PHE A 84 -25.49 0.69 -49.20
N THR A 85 -26.47 1.39 -48.65
CA THR A 85 -26.24 2.36 -47.60
C THR A 85 -26.03 1.55 -46.31
N ALA A 86 -24.77 1.45 -45.87
CA ALA A 86 -24.47 0.97 -44.52
C ALA A 86 -25.05 1.96 -43.51
N ARG A 87 -26.30 1.75 -43.10
CA ARG A 87 -26.83 2.37 -41.90
C ARG A 87 -26.09 1.75 -40.73
N PHE A 88 -25.18 2.50 -40.12
CA PHE A 88 -24.77 2.22 -38.77
C PHE A 88 -26.04 2.30 -37.91
N PHE A 89 -26.56 1.15 -37.51
CA PHE A 89 -27.53 1.10 -36.43
C PHE A 89 -26.80 1.52 -35.17
N SER A 90 -26.90 2.81 -34.83
CA SER A 90 -26.78 3.19 -33.44
C SER A 90 -27.94 2.51 -32.73
N ILE A 91 -27.65 1.37 -32.07
CA ILE A 91 -28.57 0.83 -31.07
C ILE A 91 -28.70 1.96 -30.07
N PRO A 92 -29.86 2.58 -29.89
CA PRO A 92 -30.05 3.44 -28.78
C PRO A 92 -29.83 2.54 -27.57
N ILE A 93 -28.74 2.78 -26.83
CA ILE A 93 -28.62 2.28 -25.47
C ILE A 93 -29.79 3.00 -24.79
N THR A 94 -30.94 2.31 -24.73
CA THR A 94 -32.00 2.68 -23.83
C THR A 94 -31.31 2.68 -22.48
N GLN A 95 -30.97 3.88 -21.99
CA GLN A 95 -30.69 4.08 -20.59
C GLN A 95 -31.90 3.48 -19.88
N THR A 96 -31.79 2.21 -19.47
CA THR A 96 -32.64 1.71 -18.43
C THR A 96 -32.49 2.76 -17.34
N LYS A 97 -33.58 3.45 -17.02
CA LYS A 97 -33.68 4.25 -15.81
C LYS A 97 -33.36 3.30 -14.66
N SER A 98 -32.08 3.11 -14.39
CA SER A 98 -31.59 2.73 -13.10
C SER A 98 -31.99 3.93 -12.24
N SER A 99 -33.11 3.79 -11.56
CA SER A 99 -33.43 4.64 -10.44
C SER A 99 -32.17 4.65 -9.59
N SER A 100 -31.52 5.77 -9.45
CA SER A 100 -30.28 5.96 -8.72
C SER A 100 -30.49 5.73 -7.23
N GLY A 101 -30.75 4.50 -6.84
CA GLY A 101 -30.89 4.09 -5.44
C GLY A 101 -29.59 4.14 -4.64
N LYS A 102 -28.48 4.63 -5.21
CA LYS A 102 -27.18 4.69 -4.51
C LYS A 102 -26.98 5.96 -3.71
N LEU A 103 -27.60 7.07 -4.08
CA LEU A 103 -27.44 8.35 -3.38
C LEU A 103 -28.37 8.42 -2.17
N PHE A 104 -27.79 8.56 -0.99
CA PHE A 104 -28.48 8.72 0.29
C PHE A 104 -28.36 10.16 0.76
N ARG A 105 -29.34 10.64 1.52
CA ARG A 105 -29.38 12.03 2.01
C ARG A 105 -28.40 12.29 3.13
N SER A 106 -28.17 11.28 3.96
CA SER A 106 -27.29 11.37 5.13
C SER A 106 -26.56 10.05 5.40
N ALA A 107 -25.51 10.12 6.20
CA ALA A 107 -24.81 8.95 6.70
C ALA A 107 -25.74 8.06 7.56
N ASP A 108 -26.62 8.68 8.38
CA ASP A 108 -27.58 7.95 9.22
C ASP A 108 -28.52 7.09 8.40
N ASP A 109 -29.05 7.62 7.29
CA ASP A 109 -29.89 6.86 6.37
C ASP A 109 -29.13 5.71 5.72
N ALA A 110 -27.85 5.95 5.37
CA ALA A 110 -27.02 4.98 4.68
C ALA A 110 -26.55 3.81 5.58
N ILE A 111 -26.56 3.97 6.90
CA ILE A 111 -26.10 2.95 7.85
C ILE A 111 -27.23 2.32 8.68
N VAL A 112 -28.50 2.63 8.37
CA VAL A 112 -29.67 2.26 9.21
C VAL A 112 -29.79 0.75 9.46
N ASP A 113 -29.40 -0.08 8.52
CA ASP A 113 -29.47 -1.54 8.53
C ASP A 113 -28.26 -2.25 9.13
N ILE A 114 -27.23 -1.48 9.55
CA ILE A 114 -26.06 -2.08 10.24
C ILE A 114 -26.50 -2.60 11.61
N LYS A 115 -26.16 -3.86 11.87
CA LYS A 115 -26.52 -4.57 13.08
C LYS A 115 -25.29 -4.84 13.94
N SER A 116 -25.53 -5.10 15.23
CA SER A 116 -24.49 -5.66 16.11
C SER A 116 -23.88 -6.93 15.50
N HIS A 117 -22.63 -7.21 15.82
CA HIS A 117 -21.80 -8.31 15.30
C HIS A 117 -21.44 -8.19 13.81
N SER A 118 -21.75 -7.09 13.12
CA SER A 118 -21.32 -6.87 11.74
C SER A 118 -19.79 -6.77 11.62
N LEU A 119 -19.26 -7.25 10.51
CA LEU A 119 -17.86 -7.09 10.11
C LEU A 119 -17.77 -5.88 9.17
N ILE A 120 -17.09 -4.83 9.59
CA ILE A 120 -16.97 -3.56 8.85
C ILE A 120 -15.51 -3.33 8.46
N ALA A 121 -15.23 -3.17 7.16
CA ALA A 121 -13.94 -2.71 6.65
C ALA A 121 -13.95 -1.18 6.56
N SER A 122 -12.98 -0.51 7.17
CA SER A 122 -12.86 0.95 7.16
C SER A 122 -11.58 1.38 6.47
N SER A 123 -11.71 2.24 5.45
CA SER A 123 -10.54 2.85 4.80
C SER A 123 -9.77 3.76 5.76
N GLY A 124 -8.58 4.17 5.35
CA GLY A 124 -7.72 5.10 6.04
C GLY A 124 -6.35 4.55 6.38
N PHE A 125 -5.40 5.48 6.47
CA PHE A 125 -4.05 5.29 6.96
C PHE A 125 -3.71 6.43 7.92
N GLY A 126 -3.65 6.16 9.22
CA GLY A 126 -3.77 7.21 10.22
C GLY A 126 -5.17 7.83 10.14
N LEU A 127 -5.23 9.13 9.96
CA LEU A 127 -6.47 9.88 9.71
C LEU A 127 -6.67 10.20 8.20
N CYS A 128 -5.66 9.97 7.36
CA CYS A 128 -5.74 10.22 5.92
C CYS A 128 -6.64 9.19 5.23
N GLY A 129 -7.70 9.65 4.54
CA GLY A 129 -8.68 8.80 3.86
C GLY A 129 -9.63 8.04 4.80
N THR A 130 -9.77 8.50 6.05
CA THR A 130 -10.70 7.94 7.05
C THR A 130 -12.13 8.41 6.75
N PRO A 131 -13.13 7.52 6.76
CA PRO A 131 -14.53 7.87 6.50
C PRO A 131 -15.22 8.43 7.76
N ASP A 132 -14.79 9.62 8.19
CA ASP A 132 -15.15 10.20 9.48
C ASP A 132 -16.65 10.53 9.59
N THR A 133 -17.33 10.90 8.51
CA THR A 133 -18.78 11.15 8.49
C THR A 133 -19.55 9.87 8.84
N LEU A 134 -19.19 8.74 8.23
CA LEU A 134 -19.83 7.44 8.49
C LEU A 134 -19.50 6.91 9.89
N ILE A 135 -18.26 7.11 10.34
CA ILE A 135 -17.82 6.70 11.68
C ILE A 135 -18.57 7.51 12.75
N GLN A 136 -18.69 8.82 12.59
CA GLN A 136 -19.43 9.68 13.52
C GLN A 136 -20.93 9.31 13.59
N ALA A 137 -21.57 9.04 12.45
CA ALA A 137 -22.95 8.58 12.41
C ALA A 137 -23.13 7.22 13.15
N LEU A 138 -22.20 6.28 12.95
CA LEU A 138 -22.24 4.99 13.64
C LEU A 138 -22.00 5.15 15.15
N ALA A 139 -21.13 6.07 15.58
CA ALA A 139 -20.86 6.36 16.97
C ALA A 139 -22.10 6.88 17.73
N GLN A 140 -23.05 7.54 17.05
CA GLN A 140 -24.32 7.97 17.61
C GLN A 140 -25.34 6.83 17.80
N ARG A 141 -24.97 5.59 17.44
CA ARG A 141 -25.81 4.39 17.54
C ARG A 141 -25.20 3.35 18.49
N PRO A 142 -25.03 3.63 19.79
CA PRO A 142 -24.33 2.76 20.73
C PRO A 142 -25.02 1.38 20.92
N GLN A 143 -26.28 1.26 20.54
CA GLN A 143 -26.98 -0.04 20.52
C GLN A 143 -26.44 -0.99 19.43
N VAL A 144 -25.74 -0.49 18.41
CA VAL A 144 -25.02 -1.29 17.42
C VAL A 144 -23.62 -1.53 17.95
N ASN A 145 -23.37 -2.71 18.49
CA ASN A 145 -22.15 -3.05 19.21
C ASN A 145 -21.63 -4.45 18.86
N ASN A 146 -20.59 -4.90 19.57
CA ASN A 146 -19.88 -6.15 19.27
C ASN A 146 -19.39 -6.21 17.81
N LEU A 147 -19.01 -5.07 17.25
CA LEU A 147 -18.52 -4.97 15.87
C LEU A 147 -17.11 -5.57 15.76
N THR A 148 -16.86 -6.23 14.65
CA THR A 148 -15.50 -6.54 14.18
C THR A 148 -15.11 -5.51 13.13
N ILE A 149 -14.01 -4.81 13.35
CA ILE A 149 -13.51 -3.82 12.40
C ILE A 149 -12.25 -4.35 11.70
N ILE A 150 -12.17 -4.16 10.40
CA ILE A 150 -10.96 -4.34 9.60
C ILE A 150 -10.47 -2.94 9.23
N SER A 151 -9.27 -2.57 9.66
CA SER A 151 -8.65 -1.30 9.29
C SER A 151 -7.14 -1.36 9.51
N ASN A 152 -6.37 -0.51 8.83
CA ASN A 152 -4.93 -0.42 9.07
C ASN A 152 -4.62 -0.13 10.54
N ASN A 153 -5.32 0.84 11.12
CA ASN A 153 -5.25 1.24 12.53
C ASN A 153 -6.62 1.72 13.04
N ALA A 154 -6.68 2.11 14.30
CA ALA A 154 -7.93 2.62 14.91
C ALA A 154 -7.99 4.15 15.05
N GLY A 155 -7.22 4.89 14.26
CA GLY A 155 -7.09 6.33 14.40
C GLY A 155 -6.44 6.73 15.73
N LEU A 156 -6.80 7.90 16.23
CA LEU A 156 -6.38 8.42 17.54
C LEU A 156 -7.48 8.20 18.59
N ASP A 157 -7.18 8.49 19.84
CA ASP A 157 -8.14 8.26 20.95
C ASP A 157 -9.52 8.91 20.71
N LYS A 158 -9.58 10.10 20.09
CA LYS A 158 -10.83 10.85 19.89
C LYS A 158 -11.13 11.14 18.39
N SER A 159 -10.48 10.45 17.48
CA SER A 159 -10.62 10.68 16.02
C SER A 159 -10.62 9.36 15.27
N GLY A 160 -11.31 9.34 14.14
CA GLY A 160 -11.49 8.13 13.36
C GLY A 160 -12.18 7.03 14.16
N LEU A 161 -11.75 5.79 13.99
CA LEU A 161 -12.30 4.64 14.70
C LEU A 161 -12.13 4.69 16.23
N GLY A 162 -11.28 5.59 16.76
CA GLY A 162 -11.16 5.85 18.19
C GLY A 162 -12.50 6.23 18.83
N LEU A 163 -13.40 6.89 18.11
CA LEU A 163 -14.76 7.19 18.57
C LEU A 163 -15.53 5.91 18.91
N LEU A 164 -15.45 4.88 18.08
CA LEU A 164 -16.12 3.59 18.29
C LEU A 164 -15.46 2.74 19.40
N LEU A 165 -14.17 2.97 19.68
CA LEU A 165 -13.50 2.40 20.86
C LEU A 165 -14.00 3.03 22.15
N HIS A 166 -14.17 4.36 22.18
CA HIS A 166 -14.71 5.07 23.33
C HIS A 166 -16.15 4.66 23.65
N SER A 167 -17.00 4.53 22.64
CA SER A 167 -18.40 4.06 22.80
C SER A 167 -18.52 2.55 23.06
N ARG A 168 -17.40 1.81 23.10
CA ARG A 168 -17.36 0.35 23.34
C ARG A 168 -18.15 -0.46 22.28
N GLN A 169 -18.27 0.05 21.08
CA GLN A 169 -18.97 -0.63 19.99
C GLN A 169 -18.10 -1.70 19.31
N ILE A 170 -16.76 -1.62 19.40
CA ILE A 170 -15.83 -2.57 18.82
C ILE A 170 -15.48 -3.67 19.83
N SER A 171 -15.73 -4.93 19.48
CA SER A 171 -15.30 -6.12 20.26
C SER A 171 -14.02 -6.75 19.71
N LYS A 172 -13.77 -6.61 18.40
CA LYS A 172 -12.56 -7.11 17.73
C LYS A 172 -12.05 -6.12 16.68
N LEU A 173 -10.76 -5.87 16.68
CA LEU A 173 -10.06 -5.18 15.58
C LEU A 173 -9.13 -6.17 14.87
N ILE A 174 -9.21 -6.22 13.54
CA ILE A 174 -8.23 -6.85 12.65
C ILE A 174 -7.45 -5.71 12.02
N GLY A 175 -6.20 -5.53 12.43
CA GLY A 175 -5.40 -4.39 12.02
C GLY A 175 -3.92 -4.64 12.09
N SER A 176 -3.12 -3.68 11.64
CA SER A 176 -1.68 -3.83 11.57
C SER A 176 -0.92 -3.01 12.61
N TYR A 177 -1.50 -1.88 13.03
CA TYR A 177 -0.80 -0.89 13.80
C TYR A 177 -1.69 -0.23 14.86
N ILE A 178 -1.26 -0.24 16.10
CA ILE A 178 -1.91 0.46 17.22
C ILE A 178 -1.48 1.93 17.24
N GLY A 179 -0.19 2.17 17.02
CA GLY A 179 0.40 3.49 16.92
C GLY A 179 0.33 4.29 18.21
N ALA A 180 -0.22 5.50 18.10
CA ALA A 180 -0.40 6.43 19.21
C ALA A 180 -1.72 6.24 19.98
N ASN A 181 -2.59 5.31 19.57
CA ASN A 181 -3.88 5.06 20.23
C ASN A 181 -3.69 4.31 21.56
N LYS A 182 -3.53 5.06 22.64
CA LYS A 182 -3.29 4.51 23.98
C LYS A 182 -4.52 3.79 24.53
N LEU A 183 -5.73 4.21 24.13
CA LEU A 183 -6.96 3.52 24.54
C LEU A 183 -6.97 2.10 23.99
N LEU A 184 -6.70 1.90 22.70
CA LEU A 184 -6.63 0.57 22.10
C LEU A 184 -5.54 -0.28 22.74
N GLU A 185 -4.33 0.27 22.94
CA GLU A 185 -3.21 -0.44 23.60
C GLU A 185 -3.64 -0.94 25.00
N ASN A 186 -4.25 -0.08 25.79
CA ASN A 186 -4.74 -0.43 27.14
C ASN A 186 -5.86 -1.49 27.09
N LEU A 187 -6.86 -1.31 26.21
CA LEU A 187 -7.97 -2.27 26.07
C LEU A 187 -7.47 -3.66 25.69
N TYR A 188 -6.49 -3.73 24.80
CA TYR A 188 -5.88 -4.99 24.37
C TYR A 188 -5.09 -5.64 25.51
N LEU A 189 -4.16 -4.90 26.13
CA LEU A 189 -3.31 -5.43 27.21
C LEU A 189 -4.12 -5.84 28.45
N THR A 190 -5.32 -5.29 28.67
CA THR A 190 -6.22 -5.64 29.77
C THR A 190 -7.31 -6.64 29.38
N GLY A 191 -7.25 -7.24 28.19
CA GLY A 191 -8.19 -8.27 27.74
C GLY A 191 -9.61 -7.77 27.41
N GLN A 192 -9.81 -6.45 27.32
CA GLN A 192 -11.14 -5.86 27.08
C GLN A 192 -11.53 -5.81 25.60
N ILE A 193 -10.59 -6.01 24.69
CA ILE A 193 -10.83 -6.09 23.24
C ILE A 193 -9.98 -7.21 22.63
N ALA A 194 -10.50 -7.86 21.60
CA ALA A 194 -9.71 -8.75 20.76
C ALA A 194 -8.97 -7.93 19.68
N LEU A 195 -7.68 -8.20 19.47
CA LEU A 195 -6.86 -7.56 18.45
C LEU A 195 -6.10 -8.62 17.66
N GLU A 196 -6.45 -8.78 16.39
CA GLU A 196 -5.72 -9.63 15.47
C GLU A 196 -4.71 -8.78 14.70
N LEU A 197 -3.45 -8.80 15.18
CA LEU A 197 -2.36 -8.09 14.50
C LEU A 197 -1.95 -8.85 13.24
N THR A 198 -2.10 -8.19 12.12
CA THR A 198 -1.80 -8.71 10.78
C THR A 198 -0.79 -7.80 10.10
N PRO A 199 0.30 -8.30 9.49
CA PRO A 199 1.22 -7.47 8.72
C PRO A 199 0.47 -6.64 7.67
N GLN A 200 0.88 -5.40 7.46
CA GLN A 200 0.08 -4.40 6.74
C GLN A 200 -0.16 -4.78 5.28
N GLY A 201 0.86 -5.27 4.59
CA GLY A 201 0.72 -5.76 3.22
C GLY A 201 -0.11 -7.06 3.16
N THR A 202 0.01 -7.91 4.18
CA THR A 202 -0.86 -9.10 4.31
C THR A 202 -2.31 -8.69 4.51
N LEU A 203 -2.60 -7.67 5.33
CA LEU A 203 -3.96 -7.16 5.53
C LEU A 203 -4.56 -6.62 4.21
N ALA A 204 -3.79 -5.83 3.46
CA ALA A 204 -4.20 -5.33 2.15
C ALA A 204 -4.49 -6.49 1.18
N GLU A 205 -3.63 -7.51 1.13
CA GLU A 205 -3.79 -8.66 0.26
C GLU A 205 -4.95 -9.57 0.68
N LYS A 206 -5.21 -9.75 1.99
CA LYS A 206 -6.40 -10.48 2.51
C LYS A 206 -7.69 -9.83 2.02
N CYS A 207 -7.76 -8.49 2.02
CA CYS A 207 -8.90 -7.75 1.50
C CYS A 207 -8.99 -7.86 -0.03
N ARG A 208 -7.87 -7.71 -0.75
CA ARG A 208 -7.82 -7.82 -2.21
C ARG A 208 -8.22 -9.22 -2.69
N ALA A 209 -7.70 -10.26 -2.05
CA ALA A 209 -8.04 -11.65 -2.36
C ALA A 209 -9.53 -11.93 -2.13
N GLY A 210 -10.10 -11.49 -1.00
CA GLY A 210 -11.52 -11.62 -0.70
C GLY A 210 -12.40 -10.91 -1.74
N ALA A 211 -12.00 -9.73 -2.18
CA ALA A 211 -12.68 -8.98 -3.23
C ALA A 211 -12.66 -9.71 -4.59
N ALA A 212 -11.57 -10.42 -4.88
CA ALA A 212 -11.37 -11.15 -6.14
C ALA A 212 -11.95 -12.59 -6.14
N GLY A 213 -12.53 -13.03 -5.03
CA GLY A 213 -13.03 -14.40 -4.89
C GLY A 213 -11.92 -15.45 -4.68
N ILE A 214 -10.72 -15.01 -4.29
CA ILE A 214 -9.59 -15.88 -3.97
C ILE A 214 -9.65 -16.23 -2.48
N PRO A 215 -9.80 -17.50 -2.09
CA PRO A 215 -10.06 -17.87 -0.69
C PRO A 215 -8.83 -17.75 0.21
N ALA A 216 -7.62 -17.89 -0.35
CA ALA A 216 -6.35 -17.86 0.36
C ALA A 216 -5.20 -17.61 -0.60
N PHE A 217 -4.05 -17.20 -0.08
CA PHE A 217 -2.83 -16.96 -0.85
C PHE A 217 -1.60 -17.28 0.02
N TYR A 218 -0.45 -17.46 -0.62
CA TYR A 218 0.84 -17.62 0.04
C TYR A 218 1.63 -16.31 -0.01
N THR A 219 2.25 -15.94 1.12
CA THR A 219 3.09 -14.74 1.25
C THR A 219 4.38 -15.06 2.01
N PRO A 220 5.53 -14.45 1.67
CA PRO A 220 6.77 -14.63 2.43
C PRO A 220 6.73 -13.86 3.77
N THR A 221 5.83 -12.88 3.90
CA THR A 221 5.72 -12.00 5.06
C THR A 221 5.39 -12.78 6.33
N GLY A 222 6.21 -12.59 7.38
CA GLY A 222 5.98 -13.17 8.70
C GLY A 222 6.52 -14.60 8.87
N TYR A 223 7.18 -15.19 7.86
CA TYR A 223 7.86 -16.48 8.04
C TYR A 223 8.96 -16.39 9.11
N GLY A 224 9.07 -17.40 9.96
CA GLY A 224 10.03 -17.46 11.08
C GLY A 224 9.66 -16.54 12.26
N THR A 225 8.52 -15.87 12.24
CA THR A 225 8.09 -14.90 13.27
C THR A 225 6.92 -15.46 14.11
N PRO A 226 6.52 -14.75 15.18
CA PRO A 226 5.32 -15.10 15.95
C PRO A 226 4.02 -15.12 15.13
N VAL A 227 3.97 -14.49 13.96
CA VAL A 227 2.83 -14.59 13.03
C VAL A 227 2.67 -16.01 12.52
N GLN A 228 3.78 -16.67 12.14
CA GLN A 228 3.77 -18.07 11.71
C GLN A 228 3.28 -19.01 12.80
N THR A 229 3.80 -18.82 14.01
CA THR A 229 3.59 -19.76 15.12
C THR A 229 2.30 -19.53 15.90
N GLY A 230 1.61 -18.39 15.66
CA GLY A 230 0.41 -18.01 16.40
C GLY A 230 0.68 -17.54 17.83
N LEU A 231 1.90 -17.11 18.13
CA LEU A 231 2.29 -16.67 19.47
C LEU A 231 1.91 -15.22 19.79
N ILE A 232 1.31 -14.48 18.85
CA ILE A 232 0.74 -13.17 19.13
C ILE A 232 -0.70 -13.39 19.64
N PRO A 233 -1.01 -13.12 20.92
CA PRO A 233 -2.36 -13.30 21.44
C PRO A 233 -3.38 -12.43 20.68
N ILE A 234 -4.53 -13.00 20.34
CA ILE A 234 -5.66 -12.22 19.84
C ILE A 234 -6.38 -11.54 21.02
N ARG A 235 -6.47 -12.20 22.18
CA ARG A 235 -7.08 -11.64 23.36
C ARG A 235 -6.44 -12.17 24.64
N TYR A 236 -6.17 -11.27 25.57
CA TYR A 236 -5.81 -11.62 26.94
C TYR A 236 -7.07 -11.84 27.78
N SER A 237 -6.95 -12.55 28.89
CA SER A 237 -8.06 -12.71 29.81
C SER A 237 -8.32 -11.38 30.57
N ALA A 238 -9.57 -10.95 30.59
CA ALA A 238 -9.96 -9.74 31.34
C ALA A 238 -9.86 -9.92 32.86
N GLN A 239 -9.93 -11.17 33.36
CA GLN A 239 -9.79 -11.50 34.80
C GLN A 239 -8.33 -11.61 35.23
N ASP A 240 -7.44 -12.06 34.31
CA ASP A 240 -6.02 -12.22 34.57
C ASP A 240 -5.25 -11.90 33.27
N PRO A 241 -4.85 -10.64 33.04
CA PRO A 241 -4.16 -10.22 31.79
C PRO A 241 -2.81 -10.91 31.55
N SER A 242 -2.28 -11.65 32.50
CA SER A 242 -1.09 -12.50 32.27
C SER A 242 -1.41 -13.76 31.46
N LYS A 243 -2.69 -14.12 31.34
CA LYS A 243 -3.16 -15.30 30.60
C LYS A 243 -3.73 -14.93 29.24
N VAL A 244 -3.47 -15.79 28.27
CA VAL A 244 -4.05 -15.69 26.93
C VAL A 244 -5.41 -16.38 26.93
N GLU A 245 -6.46 -15.64 26.56
CA GLU A 245 -7.82 -16.18 26.38
C GLU A 245 -8.00 -16.72 24.96
N ILE A 246 -7.59 -15.93 23.96
CA ILE A 246 -7.66 -16.33 22.55
C ILE A 246 -6.24 -16.24 21.97
N PRO A 247 -5.59 -17.38 21.67
CA PRO A 247 -4.29 -17.39 21.03
C PRO A 247 -4.37 -16.97 19.56
N GLY A 248 -3.24 -16.60 18.98
CA GLY A 248 -3.12 -16.42 17.54
C GLY A 248 -3.28 -17.75 16.78
N GLU A 249 -3.58 -17.65 15.51
CA GLU A 249 -3.68 -18.82 14.64
C GLU A 249 -2.31 -19.17 14.06
N LYS A 250 -1.90 -20.44 14.16
CA LYS A 250 -0.70 -20.95 13.49
C LYS A 250 -0.94 -21.01 11.97
N ARG A 251 0.02 -20.53 11.18
CA ARG A 251 -0.04 -20.53 9.71
C ARG A 251 0.60 -21.78 9.12
N GLU A 252 -0.02 -22.34 8.08
CA GLU A 252 0.60 -23.35 7.23
C GLU A 252 1.80 -22.77 6.51
N VAL A 253 2.88 -23.54 6.43
CA VAL A 253 4.10 -23.17 5.69
C VAL A 253 4.21 -24.04 4.45
N ARG A 254 4.55 -23.43 3.31
CA ARG A 254 4.88 -24.14 2.09
C ARG A 254 6.08 -23.53 1.39
N GLU A 255 6.90 -24.37 0.82
CA GLU A 255 8.05 -23.97 0.03
C GLU A 255 7.70 -23.83 -1.45
N PHE A 256 8.16 -22.73 -2.06
CA PHE A 256 8.12 -22.51 -3.50
C PHE A 256 9.46 -21.93 -3.96
N GLY A 257 10.13 -22.61 -4.91
CA GLY A 257 11.40 -22.14 -5.47
C GLY A 257 12.51 -21.94 -4.43
N GLY A 258 12.58 -22.77 -3.40
CA GLY A 258 13.56 -22.67 -2.33
C GLY A 258 13.24 -21.60 -1.27
N LYS A 259 12.11 -20.89 -1.37
CA LYS A 259 11.66 -19.90 -0.39
C LYS A 259 10.43 -20.40 0.37
N GLN A 260 10.36 -20.03 1.65
CA GLN A 260 9.23 -20.40 2.53
C GLN A 260 8.15 -19.32 2.51
N TYR A 261 6.90 -19.77 2.52
CA TYR A 261 5.72 -18.90 2.47
C TYR A 261 4.69 -19.34 3.50
N LEU A 262 3.92 -18.39 4.02
CA LEU A 262 2.78 -18.62 4.91
C LEU A 262 1.48 -18.59 4.11
N LEU A 263 0.58 -19.52 4.40
CA LEU A 263 -0.81 -19.47 3.92
C LEU A 263 -1.59 -18.45 4.73
N GLU A 264 -2.16 -17.46 4.05
CA GLU A 264 -3.07 -16.49 4.63
C GLU A 264 -4.46 -16.60 3.98
N ARG A 265 -5.51 -16.63 4.83
CA ARG A 265 -6.90 -16.69 4.35
C ARG A 265 -7.42 -15.31 4.03
N ALA A 266 -8.17 -15.19 2.95
CA ALA A 266 -8.85 -13.96 2.59
C ALA A 266 -9.91 -13.57 3.62
N ILE A 267 -10.19 -12.28 3.72
CA ILE A 267 -11.27 -11.74 4.55
C ILE A 267 -12.35 -11.20 3.62
N LYS A 268 -13.64 -11.31 4.01
CA LYS A 268 -14.76 -10.68 3.33
C LYS A 268 -15.66 -10.00 4.33
N ALA A 269 -15.84 -8.69 4.20
CA ALA A 269 -16.61 -7.87 5.11
C ALA A 269 -18.12 -7.87 4.76
N ASP A 270 -18.97 -7.56 5.76
CA ASP A 270 -20.38 -7.28 5.53
C ASP A 270 -20.57 -5.87 4.97
N TYR A 271 -19.88 -4.89 5.55
CA TYR A 271 -19.90 -3.50 5.13
C TYR A 271 -18.50 -2.96 4.90
N ALA A 272 -18.38 -1.99 3.99
CA ALA A 272 -17.19 -1.14 3.90
C ALA A 272 -17.59 0.32 4.06
N PHE A 273 -16.83 1.05 4.87
CA PHE A 273 -16.87 2.51 5.00
C PHE A 273 -15.66 3.08 4.29
N VAL A 274 -15.87 3.94 3.31
CA VAL A 274 -14.81 4.41 2.42
C VAL A 274 -14.94 5.90 2.17
N HIS A 275 -13.86 6.63 2.38
CA HIS A 275 -13.75 8.04 2.01
C HIS A 275 -13.20 8.16 0.59
N VAL A 276 -13.81 9.02 -0.26
CA VAL A 276 -13.33 9.34 -1.60
C VAL A 276 -13.39 10.85 -1.85
N TRP A 277 -12.52 11.34 -2.73
CA TRP A 277 -12.58 12.73 -3.17
C TRP A 277 -13.82 13.00 -4.01
N LYS A 278 -14.04 12.24 -5.09
CA LYS A 278 -15.19 12.39 -5.98
C LYS A 278 -15.94 11.08 -6.16
N ALA A 279 -17.27 11.17 -6.25
CA ALA A 279 -18.12 10.07 -6.68
C ALA A 279 -19.16 10.57 -7.69
N ASP A 280 -19.38 9.86 -8.80
CA ASP A 280 -20.53 10.10 -9.63
C ASP A 280 -21.78 9.35 -9.09
N LYS A 281 -22.96 9.71 -9.56
CA LYS A 281 -24.24 9.10 -9.13
C LYS A 281 -24.36 7.60 -9.50
N TYR A 282 -23.47 7.07 -10.37
CA TYR A 282 -23.38 5.64 -10.67
C TYR A 282 -22.43 4.91 -9.72
N GLY A 283 -21.71 5.65 -8.88
CA GLY A 283 -20.76 5.11 -7.89
C GLY A 283 -19.35 4.97 -8.41
N ASN A 284 -19.00 5.50 -9.57
CA ASN A 284 -17.59 5.59 -9.96
C ASN A 284 -16.88 6.61 -9.09
N CYS A 285 -15.74 6.23 -8.51
CA CYS A 285 -15.06 7.09 -7.54
C CYS A 285 -13.62 7.34 -7.91
N VAL A 286 -13.13 8.52 -7.49
CA VAL A 286 -11.74 8.94 -7.56
C VAL A 286 -11.24 9.20 -6.14
N PHE A 287 -10.15 8.58 -5.76
CA PHE A 287 -9.40 8.93 -4.55
C PHE A 287 -8.43 10.07 -4.85
N ARG A 288 -7.98 10.75 -3.80
CA ARG A 288 -7.02 11.83 -3.94
C ARG A 288 -5.72 11.47 -3.24
N TYR A 289 -4.63 11.45 -4.00
CA TYR A 289 -3.27 11.19 -3.53
C TYR A 289 -3.16 9.99 -2.57
N SER A 290 -2.48 10.15 -1.43
CA SER A 290 -2.28 9.07 -0.47
C SER A 290 -3.53 8.68 0.33
N ALA A 291 -4.64 9.44 0.21
CA ALA A 291 -5.93 9.03 0.76
C ALA A 291 -6.53 7.81 0.02
N GLN A 292 -5.96 7.41 -1.12
CA GLN A 292 -6.31 6.15 -1.78
C GLN A 292 -5.99 4.93 -0.91
N ASN A 293 -4.86 4.89 -0.25
CA ASN A 293 -4.36 3.84 0.66
C ASN A 293 -5.18 2.54 0.68
N PHE A 294 -5.89 2.22 1.75
CA PHE A 294 -6.74 1.03 1.87
C PHE A 294 -8.13 1.18 1.22
N GLY A 295 -8.50 2.38 0.73
CA GLY A 295 -9.84 2.67 0.25
C GLY A 295 -10.32 1.72 -0.85
N GLY A 296 -9.49 1.51 -1.87
CA GLY A 296 -9.83 0.66 -3.01
C GLY A 296 -10.05 -0.81 -2.65
N VAL A 297 -9.17 -1.39 -1.84
CA VAL A 297 -9.26 -2.82 -1.46
C VAL A 297 -10.39 -3.09 -0.47
N MET A 298 -10.64 -2.16 0.44
CA MET A 298 -11.74 -2.26 1.40
C MET A 298 -13.11 -2.14 0.71
N ALA A 299 -13.24 -1.17 -0.20
CA ALA A 299 -14.47 -0.98 -0.98
C ALA A 299 -14.87 -2.21 -1.79
N ARG A 300 -13.90 -2.87 -2.42
CA ARG A 300 -14.15 -4.07 -3.26
C ARG A 300 -14.45 -5.32 -2.44
N ASN A 301 -14.10 -5.32 -1.16
CA ASN A 301 -14.16 -6.51 -0.31
C ASN A 301 -15.52 -6.76 0.34
N ALA A 302 -16.35 -5.74 0.54
CA ALA A 302 -17.59 -5.86 1.29
C ALA A 302 -18.79 -6.32 0.45
N LYS A 303 -19.82 -6.85 1.15
CA LYS A 303 -21.14 -7.10 0.55
C LYS A 303 -21.87 -5.79 0.24
N ILE A 304 -21.74 -4.79 1.15
CA ILE A 304 -22.34 -3.47 1.02
C ILE A 304 -21.24 -2.43 1.26
N THR A 305 -20.92 -1.67 0.21
CA THR A 305 -19.96 -0.58 0.29
C THR A 305 -20.69 0.76 0.35
N ILE A 306 -20.39 1.52 1.39
CA ILE A 306 -20.90 2.86 1.64
C ILE A 306 -19.74 3.83 1.48
N VAL A 307 -19.89 4.76 0.56
CA VAL A 307 -18.89 5.77 0.22
C VAL A 307 -19.36 7.12 0.74
N GLU A 308 -18.51 7.81 1.49
CA GLU A 308 -18.64 9.26 1.70
C GLU A 308 -17.75 10.00 0.71
N ALA A 309 -18.31 10.94 -0.02
CA ALA A 309 -17.63 11.70 -1.08
C ALA A 309 -17.56 13.19 -0.74
N GLU A 310 -16.39 13.80 -0.92
CA GLU A 310 -16.23 15.26 -0.76
C GLU A 310 -17.02 16.00 -1.84
N GLU A 311 -17.04 15.44 -3.05
CA GLU A 311 -17.75 16.01 -4.19
C GLU A 311 -18.58 14.91 -4.89
N ILE A 312 -19.88 15.14 -5.03
CA ILE A 312 -20.78 14.27 -5.77
C ILE A 312 -21.11 14.93 -7.11
N VAL A 313 -20.74 14.27 -8.19
CA VAL A 313 -20.80 14.81 -9.56
C VAL A 313 -21.81 14.04 -10.44
N GLU A 314 -22.13 14.60 -11.60
CA GLU A 314 -22.97 13.92 -12.58
C GLU A 314 -22.19 12.81 -13.32
N PRO A 315 -22.89 11.74 -13.77
CA PRO A 315 -22.27 10.73 -14.62
C PRO A 315 -21.69 11.32 -15.89
N GLY A 316 -20.40 11.05 -16.14
CA GLY A 316 -19.64 11.58 -17.28
C GLY A 316 -18.70 12.75 -16.93
N GLU A 317 -18.77 13.31 -15.73
CA GLU A 317 -17.82 14.35 -15.28
C GLU A 317 -16.48 13.75 -14.80
N ILE A 318 -16.46 12.48 -14.39
CA ILE A 318 -15.23 11.75 -14.11
C ILE A 318 -14.74 11.10 -15.41
N ASP A 319 -13.50 11.41 -15.82
CA ASP A 319 -12.88 10.74 -16.95
C ASP A 319 -12.80 9.22 -16.69
N PRO A 320 -13.25 8.36 -17.63
CA PRO A 320 -13.23 6.91 -17.44
C PRO A 320 -11.83 6.34 -17.12
N GLY A 321 -10.78 7.00 -17.58
CA GLY A 321 -9.39 6.63 -17.30
C GLY A 321 -8.93 6.98 -15.89
N GLN A 322 -9.65 7.86 -15.19
CA GLN A 322 -9.35 8.30 -13.82
C GLN A 322 -10.18 7.60 -12.76
N VAL A 323 -11.10 6.71 -13.14
CA VAL A 323 -11.91 5.95 -12.17
C VAL A 323 -11.02 4.96 -11.43
N HIS A 324 -10.76 5.22 -10.15
CA HIS A 324 -10.01 4.33 -9.27
C HIS A 324 -10.90 3.19 -8.74
N LEU A 325 -12.16 3.48 -8.40
CA LEU A 325 -13.13 2.51 -7.91
C LEU A 325 -14.37 2.50 -8.82
N PRO A 326 -14.57 1.46 -9.65
CA PRO A 326 -15.77 1.33 -10.48
C PRO A 326 -17.04 1.20 -9.66
N GLY A 327 -18.11 1.84 -10.13
CA GLY A 327 -19.39 1.90 -9.45
C GLY A 327 -20.06 0.55 -9.15
N ILE A 328 -19.66 -0.53 -9.84
CA ILE A 328 -20.15 -1.89 -9.54
C ILE A 328 -19.89 -2.32 -8.09
N PHE A 329 -18.86 -1.77 -7.44
CA PHE A 329 -18.49 -2.09 -6.06
C PHE A 329 -19.19 -1.19 -5.04
N VAL A 330 -19.83 -0.08 -5.45
CA VAL A 330 -20.43 0.93 -4.56
C VAL A 330 -21.93 0.72 -4.50
N ASN A 331 -22.46 0.57 -3.30
CA ASN A 331 -23.89 0.38 -3.06
C ASN A 331 -24.57 1.68 -2.60
N ARG A 332 -23.88 2.51 -1.79
CA ARG A 332 -24.43 3.73 -1.18
C ARG A 332 -23.40 4.84 -1.25
N ILE A 333 -23.88 6.06 -1.51
CA ILE A 333 -23.07 7.28 -1.58
C ILE A 333 -23.72 8.31 -0.68
N VAL A 334 -22.94 8.95 0.16
CA VAL A 334 -23.34 10.08 1.01
C VAL A 334 -22.36 11.23 0.84
N PRO A 335 -22.76 12.49 1.06
CA PRO A 335 -21.82 13.59 1.12
C PRO A 335 -20.92 13.44 2.36
N ALA A 336 -19.62 13.68 2.21
CA ALA A 336 -18.70 13.83 3.33
C ALA A 336 -18.95 15.20 3.98
N THR A 337 -19.28 15.19 5.27
CA THR A 337 -19.58 16.40 6.04
C THR A 337 -18.61 16.63 7.19
N ALA A 338 -17.87 15.59 7.58
CA ALA A 338 -16.83 15.71 8.59
C ALA A 338 -15.59 16.40 8.01
N GLU A 339 -14.99 17.25 8.81
CA GLU A 339 -13.74 17.94 8.45
C GLU A 339 -12.56 16.97 8.46
N LYS A 340 -11.74 17.00 7.42
CA LYS A 340 -10.55 16.14 7.35
C LYS A 340 -9.51 16.56 8.39
N GLN A 341 -8.97 15.58 9.08
CA GLN A 341 -7.98 15.78 10.13
C GLN A 341 -6.60 15.29 9.68
N ILE A 342 -5.55 15.96 10.17
CA ILE A 342 -4.16 15.58 9.96
C ILE A 342 -3.58 15.10 11.28
N GLU A 343 -2.99 13.90 11.30
CA GLU A 343 -2.43 13.32 12.52
C GLU A 343 -1.18 14.09 13.00
N ARG A 344 -0.29 14.46 12.06
CA ARG A 344 0.95 15.18 12.36
C ARG A 344 1.27 16.20 11.28
N ILE A 345 1.16 17.47 11.60
CA ILE A 345 1.61 18.55 10.73
C ILE A 345 3.10 18.80 11.01
N VAL A 346 3.93 18.56 10.00
CA VAL A 346 5.36 18.88 10.00
C VAL A 346 5.63 19.84 8.86
N LEU A 347 6.30 20.95 9.16
CA LEU A 347 6.61 22.00 8.20
C LEU A 347 8.11 22.06 7.93
N ARG A 348 8.47 22.53 6.74
CA ARG A 348 9.86 22.81 6.37
C ARG A 348 10.43 23.90 7.27
N SER A 349 11.57 23.63 7.90
CA SER A 349 12.30 24.62 8.71
C SER A 349 12.82 25.75 7.81
N GLY A 350 12.58 27.03 8.18
CA GLY A 350 13.15 28.19 7.49
C GLY A 350 12.21 29.05 6.66
N THR A 351 10.91 28.73 6.55
CA THR A 351 9.92 29.64 5.94
C THR A 351 9.17 30.43 7.00
N HIS A 352 9.82 31.48 7.55
CA HIS A 352 9.07 32.52 8.26
C HIS A 352 8.29 33.34 7.24
N ASP A 353 6.99 33.09 7.11
CA ASP A 353 6.07 34.09 6.54
C ASP A 353 6.02 35.29 7.47
N GLN A 354 6.46 36.47 6.96
CA GLN A 354 6.47 37.74 7.69
C GLN A 354 5.06 38.33 7.92
N SER A 355 4.03 37.55 8.12
CA SER A 355 2.67 38.06 8.27
C SER A 355 1.90 37.50 9.47
N SER A 356 2.56 37.36 10.64
CA SER A 356 1.86 37.37 11.93
C SER A 356 2.86 37.68 13.03
N ALA A 357 3.02 38.99 13.26
CA ALA A 357 3.73 39.50 14.40
C ALA A 357 2.95 39.25 15.68
N SER A 358 3.29 38.21 16.42
CA SER A 358 3.16 38.22 17.87
C SER A 358 4.40 37.56 18.47
N ALA A 359 5.15 38.38 19.17
CA ALA A 359 6.48 38.14 19.68
C ALA A 359 6.56 36.97 20.65
N SER A 360 7.45 36.03 20.38
CA SER A 360 8.32 35.47 21.39
C SER A 360 9.71 35.25 20.77
N THR A 361 10.56 36.24 20.89
CA THR A 361 11.98 36.17 20.68
C THR A 361 12.57 35.08 21.57
N LYS A 362 12.80 33.88 21.03
CA LYS A 362 13.84 32.99 21.54
C LYS A 362 15.06 33.19 20.65
N SER A 363 16.04 33.90 21.20
CA SER A 363 17.39 34.03 20.68
C SER A 363 17.93 32.66 20.28
N GLU A 364 18.55 32.56 19.09
CA GLU A 364 19.46 31.48 18.72
C GLU A 364 20.67 31.51 19.68
N SER A 365 20.50 30.86 20.83
CA SER A 365 21.64 30.44 21.64
C SER A 365 22.14 29.14 21.01
N HIS A 366 23.41 29.09 20.63
CA HIS A 366 24.10 27.83 20.34
C HIS A 366 23.76 26.83 21.45
N PRO A 367 23.30 25.59 21.11
CA PRO A 367 22.95 24.61 22.12
C PRO A 367 24.18 24.36 22.99
N LYS A 368 24.05 24.56 24.29
CA LYS A 368 25.11 24.20 25.25
C LYS A 368 25.28 22.66 25.10
N MET A 369 26.51 22.21 25.02
CA MET A 369 26.89 20.79 24.88
C MET A 369 26.35 19.89 26.00
N ASP A 370 25.79 20.47 27.05
CA ASP A 370 25.23 19.77 28.21
C ASP A 370 23.70 19.57 28.12
N ASP A 371 23.04 19.93 27.00
CA ASP A 371 21.62 19.67 26.81
C ASP A 371 21.40 18.23 26.29
N PRO A 372 20.75 17.33 27.06
CA PRO A 372 20.49 15.95 26.63
C PRO A 372 19.68 15.85 25.32
N GLN A 373 18.83 16.84 25.01
CA GLN A 373 18.07 16.88 23.77
C GLN A 373 18.96 17.22 22.57
N ALA A 374 19.92 18.14 22.74
CA ALA A 374 20.91 18.49 21.72
C ALA A 374 21.82 17.29 21.43
N ALA A 375 22.32 16.63 22.46
CA ALA A 375 23.15 15.42 22.31
C ALA A 375 22.40 14.28 21.57
N ALA A 376 21.14 14.05 21.92
CA ALA A 376 20.30 13.05 21.23
C ALA A 376 20.06 13.42 19.76
N LYS A 377 19.91 14.70 19.43
CA LYS A 377 19.75 15.17 18.04
C LYS A 377 21.04 14.92 17.25
N ILE A 378 22.19 15.34 17.75
CA ILE A 378 23.50 15.15 17.11
C ILE A 378 23.76 13.65 16.83
N LYS A 379 23.47 12.78 17.81
CA LYS A 379 23.59 11.33 17.64
C LYS A 379 22.73 10.81 16.48
N ARG A 380 21.46 11.22 16.38
CA ARG A 380 20.56 10.81 15.32
C ARG A 380 21.01 11.32 13.95
N GLU A 381 21.51 12.53 13.87
CA GLU A 381 22.07 13.12 12.65
C GLU A 381 23.33 12.37 12.18
N LEU A 382 24.20 11.98 13.11
CA LEU A 382 25.40 11.17 12.83
C LEU A 382 25.01 9.82 12.20
N ILE A 383 24.07 9.10 12.80
CA ILE A 383 23.59 7.81 12.28
C ILE A 383 22.94 7.98 10.90
N ALA A 384 22.06 8.98 10.76
CA ALA A 384 21.37 9.25 9.50
C ALA A 384 22.33 9.66 8.38
N GLY A 385 23.33 10.50 8.70
CA GLY A 385 24.38 10.91 7.77
C GLY A 385 25.25 9.74 7.31
N ARG A 386 25.55 8.79 8.21
CA ARG A 386 26.26 7.57 7.81
C ARG A 386 25.38 6.67 6.95
N ALA A 387 24.08 6.53 7.26
CA ALA A 387 23.15 5.75 6.46
C ALA A 387 22.94 6.33 5.05
N ALA A 388 22.96 7.65 4.90
CA ALA A 388 22.85 8.30 3.59
C ALA A 388 23.98 7.90 2.61
N GLN A 389 25.15 7.51 3.12
CA GLN A 389 26.28 7.06 2.29
C GLN A 389 26.04 5.70 1.62
N GLU A 390 25.08 4.93 2.10
CA GLU A 390 24.67 3.63 1.50
C GLU A 390 23.74 3.79 0.31
N LEU A 391 23.19 4.99 0.10
CA LEU A 391 22.25 5.27 -0.98
C LEU A 391 22.97 5.78 -2.23
N LYS A 392 22.49 5.32 -3.38
CA LYS A 392 23.04 5.64 -4.70
C LYS A 392 21.96 6.27 -5.57
N ASP A 393 22.41 7.03 -6.57
CA ASP A 393 21.54 7.62 -7.57
C ASP A 393 20.63 6.59 -8.24
N GLY A 394 19.36 6.95 -8.43
CA GLY A 394 18.33 6.11 -9.07
C GLY A 394 17.69 5.05 -8.17
N MET A 395 18.13 4.87 -6.91
CA MET A 395 17.56 3.85 -6.01
C MET A 395 16.13 4.19 -5.59
N TYR A 396 15.29 3.14 -5.50
CA TYR A 396 14.01 3.17 -4.81
C TYR A 396 14.20 2.81 -3.33
N VAL A 397 13.84 3.73 -2.44
CA VAL A 397 14.16 3.65 -1.00
C VAL A 397 12.89 3.76 -0.17
N ASN A 398 12.66 2.84 0.76
CA ASN A 398 11.64 2.95 1.79
C ASN A 398 12.26 3.32 3.13
N LEU A 399 11.68 4.30 3.81
CA LEU A 399 12.15 4.81 5.09
C LEU A 399 11.11 4.53 6.19
N GLY A 400 11.54 3.80 7.22
CA GLY A 400 10.76 3.62 8.44
C GLY A 400 10.58 4.92 9.23
N ILE A 401 9.66 4.90 10.18
CA ILE A 401 9.30 6.05 11.02
C ILE A 401 10.46 6.46 11.94
N GLY A 402 10.65 7.74 12.13
CA GLY A 402 11.57 8.31 13.10
C GLY A 402 12.98 8.58 12.53
N MET A 403 14.03 7.94 13.05
CA MET A 403 15.42 8.18 12.62
C MET A 403 15.64 7.97 11.11
N PRO A 404 15.10 6.93 10.47
CA PRO A 404 15.22 6.75 9.02
C PRO A 404 14.76 7.94 8.18
N MET A 405 13.75 8.68 8.64
CA MET A 405 13.22 9.85 7.93
C MET A 405 14.20 11.04 7.84
N LEU A 406 15.28 11.03 8.63
CA LEU A 406 16.32 12.06 8.56
C LEU A 406 17.33 11.81 7.43
N VAL A 407 17.42 10.57 6.93
CA VAL A 407 18.45 10.16 5.95
C VAL A 407 18.49 11.03 4.69
N PRO A 408 17.36 11.44 4.08
CA PRO A 408 17.36 12.28 2.89
C PRO A 408 18.01 13.66 3.08
N GLU A 409 18.08 14.19 4.31
CA GLU A 409 18.69 15.49 4.61
C GLU A 409 20.22 15.48 4.44
N PHE A 410 20.84 14.28 4.43
CA PHE A 410 22.28 14.05 4.34
C PHE A 410 22.75 13.49 3.00
N LEU A 411 21.86 13.41 2.00
CA LEU A 411 22.25 12.97 0.67
C LEU A 411 23.20 13.97 0.00
N LYS A 412 24.12 13.46 -0.81
CA LYS A 412 24.97 14.31 -1.65
C LYS A 412 24.09 15.08 -2.66
N PRO A 413 24.48 16.31 -3.04
CA PRO A 413 23.67 17.16 -3.91
C PRO A 413 23.21 16.51 -5.23
N ASP A 414 24.03 15.61 -5.79
CA ASP A 414 23.77 14.95 -7.09
C ASP A 414 23.16 13.55 -6.94
N THR A 415 22.72 13.17 -5.74
CA THR A 415 22.10 11.86 -5.50
C THR A 415 20.58 11.99 -5.55
N ASN A 416 19.96 11.50 -6.61
CA ASN A 416 18.51 11.46 -6.76
C ASN A 416 17.99 10.06 -6.40
N ILE A 417 17.23 9.94 -5.35
CA ILE A 417 16.55 8.71 -4.95
C ILE A 417 15.04 8.84 -5.12
N HIS A 418 14.38 7.71 -5.33
CA HIS A 418 12.93 7.64 -5.39
C HIS A 418 12.39 7.16 -4.05
N LEU A 419 11.89 8.08 -3.21
CA LEU A 419 11.30 7.71 -1.93
C LEU A 419 9.94 7.04 -2.15
N GLN A 420 9.83 5.80 -1.71
CA GLN A 420 8.60 5.04 -1.68
C GLN A 420 8.03 5.08 -0.27
N SER A 421 6.74 5.31 -0.13
CA SER A 421 6.02 5.24 1.14
C SER A 421 4.94 4.16 1.07
N GLU A 422 4.89 3.29 2.08
CA GLU A 422 4.03 2.11 2.11
C GLU A 422 2.52 2.43 1.99
N ASN A 423 2.11 3.63 2.34
CA ASN A 423 0.73 4.11 2.19
C ASN A 423 0.35 4.51 0.75
N GLY A 424 1.25 4.29 -0.21
CA GLY A 424 0.96 4.41 -1.64
C GLY A 424 1.52 5.65 -2.32
N ILE A 425 2.80 5.98 -2.09
CA ILE A 425 3.50 7.08 -2.78
C ILE A 425 4.84 6.58 -3.32
N ILE A 426 5.19 6.96 -4.54
CA ILE A 426 6.56 7.01 -5.06
C ILE A 426 6.84 8.44 -5.51
N GLY A 427 8.02 8.95 -5.19
CA GLY A 427 8.39 10.35 -5.44
C GLY A 427 7.93 11.29 -4.34
N MET A 428 7.97 10.82 -3.09
CA MET A 428 7.72 11.65 -1.91
C MET A 428 8.77 12.77 -1.84
N GLY A 429 8.30 13.99 -1.68
CA GLY A 429 9.12 15.20 -1.56
C GLY A 429 9.38 15.64 -0.12
N PRO A 430 9.99 16.81 0.07
CA PRO A 430 10.29 17.37 1.37
C PRO A 430 9.01 17.76 2.15
N TYR A 431 9.19 18.15 3.40
CA TYR A 431 8.12 18.74 4.21
C TYR A 431 7.55 20.00 3.56
N PRO A 432 6.23 20.24 3.64
CA PRO A 432 5.56 21.39 3.04
C PRO A 432 5.85 22.69 3.81
N THR A 433 5.62 23.82 3.15
CA THR A 433 5.35 25.11 3.82
C THR A 433 3.91 25.08 4.37
N ALA A 434 3.55 26.04 5.23
CA ALA A 434 2.19 26.14 5.76
C ALA A 434 1.10 26.27 4.67
N LYS A 435 1.43 26.83 3.50
CA LYS A 435 0.51 26.98 2.35
C LYS A 435 0.36 25.73 1.51
N GLU A 436 1.34 24.82 1.59
CA GLU A 436 1.39 23.58 0.80
C GLU A 436 0.84 22.37 1.58
N VAL A 437 0.48 22.56 2.85
CA VAL A 437 -0.09 21.47 3.68
C VAL A 437 -1.34 20.94 3.04
N ASP A 438 -1.36 19.62 2.81
CA ASP A 438 -2.49 18.89 2.24
C ASP A 438 -2.79 17.65 3.09
N SER A 439 -4.05 17.50 3.53
CA SER A 439 -4.48 16.37 4.37
C SER A 439 -4.42 15.01 3.66
N ASP A 440 -4.39 15.03 2.33
CA ASP A 440 -4.35 13.82 1.51
C ASP A 440 -2.93 13.42 1.09
N ILE A 441 -1.90 14.16 1.55
CA ILE A 441 -0.50 13.88 1.24
C ILE A 441 0.27 13.71 2.55
N VAL A 442 0.37 12.46 3.01
CA VAL A 442 1.11 12.11 4.22
C VAL A 442 2.07 10.95 3.95
N ASN A 443 3.17 10.90 4.71
CA ASN A 443 4.13 9.80 4.67
C ASN A 443 3.71 8.62 5.57
N ALA A 444 4.53 7.58 5.64
CA ALA A 444 4.31 6.42 6.51
C ALA A 444 4.25 6.79 8.01
N GLY A 445 4.90 7.87 8.42
CA GLY A 445 4.83 8.45 9.77
C GLY A 445 3.59 9.29 10.03
N LYS A 446 2.67 9.42 9.08
CA LYS A 446 1.48 10.29 9.08
C LYS A 446 1.84 11.77 9.17
N GLU A 447 3.03 12.12 8.75
CA GLU A 447 3.52 13.50 8.66
C GLU A 447 3.18 14.08 7.29
N THR A 448 2.84 15.38 7.24
CA THR A 448 2.60 16.07 5.98
C THR A 448 3.88 16.15 5.14
N VAL A 449 3.76 15.81 3.85
CA VAL A 449 4.86 15.86 2.89
C VAL A 449 4.38 16.51 1.58
N THR A 450 5.30 16.77 0.65
CA THR A 450 4.98 17.17 -0.73
C THR A 450 5.21 16.01 -1.69
N LEU A 451 4.82 16.18 -2.95
CA LEU A 451 5.10 15.26 -4.05
C LEU A 451 6.07 15.92 -5.02
N LEU A 452 7.08 15.19 -5.47
CA LEU A 452 8.00 15.63 -6.51
C LEU A 452 7.34 15.55 -7.90
N PRO A 453 7.79 16.37 -8.88
CA PRO A 453 7.41 16.16 -10.26
C PRO A 453 7.70 14.73 -10.73
N GLY A 454 6.72 14.06 -11.32
CA GLY A 454 6.83 12.64 -11.71
C GLY A 454 6.44 11.64 -10.62
N ALA A 455 6.00 12.11 -9.44
CA ALA A 455 5.45 11.25 -8.40
C ALA A 455 4.20 10.49 -8.87
N SER A 456 3.95 9.35 -8.26
CA SER A 456 2.73 8.57 -8.45
C SER A 456 2.13 8.14 -7.12
N THR A 457 0.80 8.03 -7.09
CA THR A 457 0.04 7.54 -5.93
C THR A 457 -0.82 6.34 -6.32
N PHE A 458 -0.95 5.39 -5.43
CA PHE A 458 -1.61 4.11 -5.66
C PHE A 458 -2.16 3.54 -4.35
N ASP A 459 -2.92 2.44 -4.42
CA ASP A 459 -3.46 1.82 -3.21
C ASP A 459 -2.43 0.97 -2.46
N SER A 460 -2.75 0.61 -1.21
CA SER A 460 -1.84 -0.15 -0.35
C SER A 460 -1.54 -1.54 -0.88
N SER A 461 -2.44 -2.19 -1.64
CA SER A 461 -2.17 -3.52 -2.18
C SER A 461 -1.09 -3.48 -3.26
N GLU A 462 -1.08 -2.45 -4.09
CA GLU A 462 -0.06 -2.21 -5.09
C GLU A 462 1.27 -1.82 -4.44
N SER A 463 1.24 -0.91 -3.45
CA SER A 463 2.42 -0.52 -2.69
C SER A 463 3.15 -1.72 -2.08
N PHE A 464 2.42 -2.59 -1.39
CA PHE A 464 3.02 -3.77 -0.78
C PHE A 464 3.37 -4.88 -1.78
N ALA A 465 2.73 -4.92 -2.95
CA ALA A 465 3.15 -5.80 -4.04
C ALA A 465 4.54 -5.39 -4.57
N MET A 466 4.82 -4.08 -4.71
CA MET A 466 6.15 -3.57 -5.08
C MET A 466 7.21 -3.98 -4.05
N ILE A 467 6.91 -3.86 -2.76
CA ILE A 467 7.81 -4.21 -1.65
C ILE A 467 8.13 -5.72 -1.68
N ARG A 468 7.10 -6.57 -1.61
CA ARG A 468 7.28 -8.03 -1.62
C ARG A 468 7.86 -8.56 -2.93
N GLY A 469 7.55 -7.88 -4.03
CA GLY A 469 8.06 -8.20 -5.37
C GLY A 469 9.53 -7.84 -5.59
N GLY A 470 10.18 -7.14 -4.63
CA GLY A 470 11.59 -6.77 -4.72
C GLY A 470 11.87 -5.60 -5.66
N HIS A 471 10.91 -4.67 -5.80
CA HIS A 471 11.08 -3.44 -6.59
C HIS A 471 11.60 -2.27 -5.77
N VAL A 472 11.86 -2.46 -4.48
CA VAL A 472 12.47 -1.49 -3.57
C VAL A 472 13.90 -1.95 -3.32
N ASP A 473 14.88 -1.09 -3.63
CA ASP A 473 16.31 -1.45 -3.53
C ASP A 473 16.78 -1.47 -2.07
N VAL A 474 16.31 -0.50 -1.26
CA VAL A 474 16.75 -0.32 0.13
C VAL A 474 15.57 -0.03 1.04
N SER A 475 15.50 -0.73 2.17
CA SER A 475 14.63 -0.41 3.30
C SER A 475 15.47 -0.03 4.51
N ILE A 476 15.27 1.20 5.06
CA ILE A 476 15.95 1.66 6.26
C ILE A 476 14.96 1.68 7.42
N LEU A 477 15.23 0.90 8.48
CA LEU A 477 14.31 0.72 9.60
C LEU A 477 14.99 0.97 10.94
N GLY A 478 14.20 1.32 11.96
CA GLY A 478 14.64 1.30 13.35
C GLY A 478 14.50 -0.09 13.97
N ALA A 479 15.27 -0.36 15.04
CA ALA A 479 15.19 -1.61 15.78
C ALA A 479 15.23 -1.44 17.29
N MET A 480 14.67 -2.44 18.00
CA MET A 480 14.87 -2.66 19.43
C MET A 480 16.00 -3.66 19.68
N GLN A 481 16.09 -4.71 18.85
CA GLN A 481 17.18 -5.69 18.86
C GLN A 481 17.48 -6.19 17.45
N VAL A 482 18.76 -6.47 17.18
CA VAL A 482 19.23 -7.18 15.98
C VAL A 482 20.17 -8.30 16.44
N SER A 483 19.96 -9.52 15.93
CA SER A 483 20.86 -10.63 16.22
C SER A 483 22.09 -10.63 15.31
N ARG A 484 23.15 -11.35 15.72
CA ARG A 484 24.35 -11.53 14.90
C ARG A 484 24.08 -12.21 13.55
N THR A 485 22.97 -12.92 13.44
CA THR A 485 22.53 -13.62 12.21
C THR A 485 21.59 -12.76 11.35
N GLY A 486 21.26 -11.54 11.78
CA GLY A 486 20.40 -10.60 11.07
C GLY A 486 18.91 -10.76 11.33
N ASP A 487 18.51 -11.36 12.45
CA ASP A 487 17.11 -11.32 12.88
C ASP A 487 16.77 -9.92 13.42
N LEU A 488 15.54 -9.49 13.20
CA LEU A 488 15.06 -8.16 13.59
C LEU A 488 13.89 -8.26 14.55
N ALA A 489 13.91 -7.45 15.63
CA ALA A 489 12.78 -7.23 16.54
C ALA A 489 12.54 -5.71 16.73
N ASN A 490 11.33 -5.22 16.40
CA ASN A 490 11.04 -3.79 16.48
C ASN A 490 9.57 -3.40 16.72
N PHE A 491 8.65 -4.33 17.00
CA PHE A 491 7.23 -3.98 17.03
C PHE A 491 6.51 -4.19 18.36
N MET A 492 7.07 -4.99 19.28
CA MET A 492 6.39 -5.35 20.51
C MET A 492 7.38 -5.68 21.65
N ILE A 493 7.04 -5.23 22.86
CA ILE A 493 7.62 -5.71 24.12
C ILE A 493 6.50 -6.42 24.88
N PRO A 494 6.52 -7.77 25.01
CA PRO A 494 5.44 -8.52 25.62
C PRO A 494 5.06 -8.00 27.01
N GLY A 495 3.76 -7.84 27.26
CA GLY A 495 3.22 -7.36 28.55
C GLY A 495 3.49 -5.89 28.88
N LYS A 496 4.22 -5.14 28.05
CA LYS A 496 4.56 -3.72 28.33
C LYS A 496 4.09 -2.76 27.24
N SER A 497 4.33 -3.06 25.98
CA SER A 497 3.97 -2.17 24.88
C SER A 497 3.81 -2.96 23.58
N VAL A 498 2.72 -2.65 22.87
CA VAL A 498 2.41 -3.24 21.57
C VAL A 498 2.08 -2.11 20.60
N LYS A 499 2.98 -1.86 19.66
CA LYS A 499 2.75 -0.86 18.61
C LYS A 499 2.14 -1.46 17.35
N GLY A 500 2.30 -2.76 17.17
CA GLY A 500 1.99 -3.47 15.94
C GLY A 500 3.11 -3.38 14.92
N MET A 501 3.12 -4.33 13.98
CA MET A 501 4.22 -4.46 13.01
C MET A 501 4.14 -3.44 11.87
N GLY A 502 2.96 -2.87 11.60
CA GLY A 502 2.79 -2.01 10.43
C GLY A 502 3.28 -2.70 9.16
N GLY A 503 4.00 -1.97 8.30
CA GLY A 503 4.65 -2.49 7.10
C GLY A 503 6.00 -3.17 7.32
N ALA A 504 6.56 -3.14 8.54
CA ALA A 504 7.93 -3.59 8.78
C ALA A 504 8.17 -5.05 8.39
N MET A 505 7.23 -5.96 8.67
CA MET A 505 7.35 -7.37 8.30
C MET A 505 7.34 -7.59 6.77
N ASP A 506 6.58 -6.79 6.04
CA ASP A 506 6.56 -6.83 4.57
C ASP A 506 7.87 -6.27 4.00
N LEU A 507 8.37 -5.15 4.55
CA LEU A 507 9.61 -4.49 4.12
C LEU A 507 10.85 -5.38 4.27
N VAL A 508 10.83 -6.34 5.18
CA VAL A 508 11.93 -7.28 5.40
C VAL A 508 11.68 -8.67 4.82
N SER A 509 10.57 -8.88 4.12
CA SER A 509 10.14 -10.20 3.65
C SER A 509 10.88 -10.72 2.41
N ASN A 510 11.58 -9.85 1.68
CA ASN A 510 12.36 -10.22 0.49
C ASN A 510 13.81 -9.69 0.57
N PRO A 511 14.60 -10.14 1.56
CA PRO A 511 15.93 -9.59 1.82
C PRO A 511 16.98 -9.96 0.76
N ASP A 512 16.65 -10.85 -0.19
CA ASP A 512 17.54 -11.19 -1.30
C ASP A 512 17.50 -10.11 -2.42
N SER A 513 16.39 -9.39 -2.53
CA SER A 513 16.22 -8.32 -3.51
C SER A 513 16.31 -6.92 -2.90
N THR A 514 15.96 -6.77 -1.63
CA THR A 514 15.94 -5.50 -0.91
C THR A 514 17.03 -5.48 0.17
N LYS A 515 17.97 -4.54 0.11
CA LYS A 515 18.95 -4.33 1.19
C LYS A 515 18.25 -3.75 2.42
N VAL A 516 18.25 -4.47 3.53
CA VAL A 516 17.67 -4.01 4.80
C VAL A 516 18.78 -3.42 5.68
N ILE A 517 18.69 -2.11 5.93
CA ILE A 517 19.61 -1.36 6.79
C ILE A 517 18.87 -0.98 8.06
N ILE A 518 19.49 -1.25 9.20
CA ILE A 518 18.99 -0.83 10.50
C ILE A 518 19.76 0.40 10.99
N VAL A 519 19.01 1.41 11.44
CA VAL A 519 19.55 2.61 12.11
C VAL A 519 18.99 2.69 13.53
N MET A 520 19.87 2.68 14.53
CA MET A 520 19.45 2.66 15.93
C MET A 520 20.56 3.13 16.88
N ASP A 521 20.21 3.54 18.10
CA ASP A 521 21.20 3.65 19.16
C ASP A 521 21.82 2.28 19.44
N HIS A 522 23.13 2.22 19.71
CA HIS A 522 23.86 0.99 19.96
C HIS A 522 23.35 0.27 21.22
N CYS A 523 23.16 1.05 22.28
CA CYS A 523 22.60 0.57 23.54
C CYS A 523 21.22 1.18 23.82
N ASP A 524 20.49 0.56 24.71
CA ASP A 524 19.28 1.13 25.28
C ASP A 524 19.60 2.24 26.33
N LYS A 525 18.58 2.84 26.92
CA LYS A 525 18.71 3.89 27.95
C LYS A 525 19.39 3.40 29.26
N HIS A 526 19.57 2.11 29.43
CA HIS A 526 20.22 1.48 30.59
C HIS A 526 21.65 1.02 30.26
N GLY A 527 22.14 1.28 29.05
CA GLY A 527 23.45 0.83 28.59
C GLY A 527 23.49 -0.61 28.08
N VAL A 528 22.34 -1.29 27.96
CA VAL A 528 22.27 -2.66 27.44
C VAL A 528 22.36 -2.68 25.93
N SER A 529 23.20 -3.54 25.38
CA SER A 529 23.39 -3.72 23.94
C SER A 529 22.08 -4.08 23.24
N LYS A 530 21.84 -3.46 22.09
CA LYS A 530 20.76 -3.86 21.16
C LYS A 530 21.23 -4.80 20.06
N LEU A 531 22.54 -4.98 19.92
CA LEU A 531 23.18 -6.01 19.12
C LEU A 531 23.40 -7.23 19.99
N VAL A 532 22.69 -8.33 19.70
CA VAL A 532 22.63 -9.52 20.56
C VAL A 532 22.98 -10.78 19.77
N ASN A 533 23.40 -11.85 20.45
CA ASN A 533 23.60 -13.13 19.79
C ASN A 533 22.27 -13.67 19.22
N GLU A 534 21.20 -13.61 20.04
CA GLU A 534 19.83 -14.02 19.67
C GLU A 534 18.84 -13.01 20.21
N CYS A 535 17.87 -12.60 19.40
CA CYS A 535 16.82 -11.68 19.84
C CYS A 535 15.94 -12.32 20.91
N GLN A 536 15.71 -11.60 22.00
CA GLN A 536 14.81 -11.99 23.08
C GLN A 536 13.40 -11.44 22.90
N LEU A 537 13.25 -10.44 22.06
CA LEU A 537 11.97 -9.83 21.70
C LEU A 537 11.34 -10.53 20.50
N PRO A 538 10.01 -10.46 20.35
CA PRO A 538 9.29 -11.04 19.20
C PRO A 538 9.83 -10.53 17.87
N LEU A 539 10.15 -11.47 16.98
CA LEU A 539 10.78 -11.15 15.69
C LEU A 539 9.82 -10.49 14.71
N THR A 540 10.33 -9.47 14.04
CA THR A 540 9.74 -8.85 12.84
C THR A 540 10.13 -9.59 11.57
N GLY A 541 11.34 -10.13 11.53
CA GLY A 541 11.86 -10.94 10.42
C GLY A 541 13.09 -11.74 10.85
N THR A 542 13.30 -12.86 10.19
CA THR A 542 14.46 -13.74 10.42
C THR A 542 15.47 -13.56 9.31
N ARG A 543 16.77 -13.47 9.68
CA ARG A 543 17.89 -13.32 8.73
C ARG A 543 17.62 -12.32 7.61
N CYS A 544 17.06 -11.15 7.98
CA CYS A 544 16.62 -10.16 7.03
C CYS A 544 17.51 -8.90 6.99
N VAL A 545 18.26 -8.62 8.06
CA VAL A 545 19.13 -7.45 8.17
C VAL A 545 20.44 -7.69 7.43
N SER A 546 20.80 -6.77 6.53
CA SER A 546 22.06 -6.79 5.79
C SER A 546 23.14 -5.91 6.44
N GLN A 547 22.73 -4.83 7.12
CA GLN A 547 23.65 -3.86 7.71
C GLN A 547 23.02 -3.18 8.92
N VAL A 548 23.81 -2.90 9.94
CA VAL A 548 23.41 -2.11 11.12
C VAL A 548 24.32 -0.90 11.28
N ILE A 549 23.72 0.27 11.42
CA ILE A 549 24.42 1.54 11.65
C ILE A 549 23.96 2.09 12.99
N THR A 550 24.91 2.30 13.90
CA THR A 550 24.66 2.83 15.23
C THR A 550 25.45 4.12 15.47
N ASP A 551 25.27 4.73 16.63
CA ASP A 551 26.09 5.86 17.10
C ASP A 551 27.55 5.48 17.43
N LEU A 552 27.88 4.19 17.45
CA LEU A 552 29.26 3.74 17.70
C LEU A 552 29.93 3.16 16.45
N ALA A 553 29.21 2.41 15.63
CA ALA A 553 29.84 1.61 14.57
C ALA A 553 28.85 1.18 13.48
N VAL A 554 29.41 0.62 12.41
CA VAL A 554 28.69 -0.01 11.30
C VAL A 554 29.09 -1.47 11.21
N PHE A 555 28.06 -2.33 11.14
CA PHE A 555 28.23 -3.77 11.00
C PHE A 555 27.54 -4.26 9.73
N ASP A 556 28.25 -5.02 8.91
CA ASP A 556 27.66 -5.82 7.84
C ASP A 556 27.30 -7.20 8.36
N ILE A 557 26.19 -7.75 7.88
CA ILE A 557 25.73 -9.08 8.26
C ILE A 557 25.61 -9.96 7.01
N ASP A 558 26.45 -11.00 6.96
CA ASP A 558 26.24 -12.09 6.04
C ASP A 558 25.14 -13.01 6.59
N ARG A 559 23.94 -12.82 6.08
CA ARG A 559 22.74 -13.54 6.50
C ARG A 559 22.82 -15.05 6.24
N ASN A 560 23.55 -15.47 5.20
CA ASN A 560 23.70 -16.87 4.83
C ASN A 560 24.71 -17.57 5.73
N ALA A 561 25.86 -16.95 5.96
CA ALA A 561 26.87 -17.46 6.89
C ALA A 561 26.48 -17.27 8.37
N GLY A 562 25.52 -16.36 8.66
CA GLY A 562 25.13 -16.00 10.02
C GLY A 562 26.25 -15.26 10.77
N LYS A 563 26.96 -14.36 10.05
CA LYS A 563 28.19 -13.72 10.52
C LYS A 563 28.04 -12.20 10.51
N MET A 564 28.36 -11.57 11.63
CA MET A 564 28.42 -10.13 11.79
C MET A 564 29.87 -9.65 11.71
N THR A 565 30.13 -8.59 10.94
CA THR A 565 31.45 -8.01 10.74
C THR A 565 31.41 -6.52 10.99
N LEU A 566 32.25 -6.03 11.89
CA LEU A 566 32.49 -4.60 12.10
C LEU A 566 33.27 -4.05 10.91
N VAL A 567 32.69 -3.08 10.18
CA VAL A 567 33.28 -2.53 8.94
C VAL A 567 33.67 -1.06 9.05
N ASP A 568 33.08 -0.32 10.02
CA ASP A 568 33.39 1.10 10.19
C ASP A 568 33.15 1.52 11.64
N LEU A 569 33.91 2.54 12.12
CA LEU A 569 33.73 3.18 13.43
C LEU A 569 33.19 4.58 13.23
N GLN A 570 32.31 5.01 14.13
CA GLN A 570 31.91 6.42 14.16
C GLN A 570 33.07 7.32 14.64
N PRO A 571 33.12 8.59 14.23
CA PRO A 571 34.20 9.48 14.60
C PRO A 571 34.43 9.57 16.12
N GLY A 572 35.68 9.31 16.55
CA GLY A 572 36.09 9.37 17.95
C GLY A 572 35.76 8.12 18.79
N VAL A 573 35.18 7.08 18.19
CA VAL A 573 34.87 5.81 18.87
C VAL A 573 36.04 4.81 18.70
N THR A 574 36.40 4.11 19.78
CA THR A 574 37.45 3.09 19.75
C THR A 574 36.89 1.68 19.55
N LEU A 575 37.72 0.76 19.05
CA LEU A 575 37.35 -0.65 18.90
C LEU A 575 37.05 -1.29 20.27
N GLU A 576 37.79 -0.93 21.31
CA GLU A 576 37.57 -1.39 22.67
C GLU A 576 36.19 -0.99 23.18
N GLU A 577 35.78 0.25 22.95
CA GLU A 577 34.45 0.72 23.34
C GLU A 577 33.34 -0.05 22.63
N VAL A 578 33.50 -0.36 21.33
CA VAL A 578 32.54 -1.18 20.59
C VAL A 578 32.48 -2.60 21.14
N LYS A 579 33.63 -3.21 21.47
CA LYS A 579 33.67 -4.55 22.06
C LYS A 579 32.99 -4.61 23.42
N ASP A 580 33.22 -3.61 24.27
CA ASP A 580 32.65 -3.56 25.62
C ASP A 580 31.12 -3.34 25.63
N LYS A 581 30.59 -2.71 24.56
CA LYS A 581 29.17 -2.36 24.45
C LYS A 581 28.37 -3.26 23.52
N THR A 582 28.98 -4.29 22.92
CA THR A 582 28.33 -5.21 21.98
C THR A 582 28.21 -6.61 22.56
N ASP A 583 26.99 -7.11 22.83
CA ASP A 583 26.77 -8.47 23.31
C ASP A 583 26.87 -9.52 22.17
N ALA A 584 26.61 -9.10 20.93
CA ALA A 584 26.73 -9.97 19.78
C ALA A 584 28.18 -10.31 19.46
N GLU A 585 28.46 -11.57 19.15
CA GLU A 585 29.74 -11.97 18.57
C GLU A 585 29.90 -11.38 17.18
N PHE A 586 31.08 -10.74 16.93
CA PHE A 586 31.41 -10.17 15.63
C PHE A 586 32.90 -10.31 15.29
N GLU A 587 33.18 -10.26 14.01
CA GLU A 587 34.57 -10.18 13.52
C GLU A 587 34.91 -8.73 13.16
N VAL A 588 36.21 -8.44 13.20
CA VAL A 588 36.71 -7.12 12.78
C VAL A 588 37.14 -7.20 11.32
N GLY A 589 36.58 -6.37 10.47
CA GLY A 589 36.90 -6.32 9.05
C GLY A 589 38.34 -5.85 8.81
N GLY A 590 39.03 -6.47 7.83
CA GLY A 590 40.43 -6.17 7.54
C GLY A 590 40.74 -4.75 7.03
N ASN A 591 39.70 -3.98 6.66
CA ASN A 591 39.79 -2.61 6.14
C ASN A 591 39.16 -1.60 7.09
N LEU A 592 39.07 -1.92 8.39
CA LEU A 592 38.54 -1.00 9.37
C LEU A 592 39.33 0.31 9.31
N LYS A 593 38.70 1.41 8.93
CA LYS A 593 39.31 2.74 8.97
C LYS A 593 39.33 3.21 10.42
N PRO A 594 40.49 3.65 10.92
CA PRO A 594 40.58 4.17 12.28
C PRO A 594 39.84 5.51 12.46
#